data_c94ed52f6cf1aa7ed6d994e2fb8889ac
#
_entry.id   c94ed52f6cf1aa7ed6d994e2fb8889ac
#
_cell.length_a   1.000
_cell.length_b   1.000
_cell.length_c   1.000
_cell.angle_alpha   90.00
_cell.angle_beta   90.00
_cell.angle_gamma   90.00
#
_symmetry.space_group_name_H-M   'P 1'
#
loop_
_entity.id
_entity.type
_entity.pdbx_description
1 polymer ?
#
loop_
_entity_poly.entity_id
_entity_poly.type
_entity_poly.pdbx_seq_one_letter_code
_entity_poly.pdbx_strand_id
1 'polypeptide(L)'
;MHGNGFPLCSLFYWLDLRACPPLMPVSPVDRAKVRLALVSLEADIVSTAIQLDAELGTKNENSLRKKLKSMLNASLDLFSSNKYFLNDELTVIDCVLAPILWRLEYFGISLGKEQKAITDYMERVFSRETFQDSLSEDEEEMHL
;
A
#
# COMPACT_ATOMS: atom_id res chain seq x y z
N MET A 1 23.80 9.91 -1.12
CA MET A 1 22.83 10.09 -0.03
C MET A 1 21.59 10.77 -0.58
N HIS A 2 20.67 10.06 -1.13
CA HIS A 2 19.39 10.61 -1.53
C HIS A 2 18.32 9.90 -0.72
N GLY A 3 17.95 10.52 0.40
CA GLY A 3 16.79 10.12 1.16
C GLY A 3 15.53 10.48 0.37
N ASN A 4 15.08 9.57 -0.48
CA ASN A 4 13.73 9.63 -1.03
C ASN A 4 12.76 9.24 0.08
N GLY A 5 12.61 10.14 1.05
CA GLY A 5 11.47 10.06 1.95
C GLY A 5 10.21 10.06 1.11
N PHE A 6 9.36 9.07 1.31
CA PHE A 6 8.03 9.03 0.71
C PHE A 6 7.37 10.39 0.91
N PRO A 7 6.96 11.12 -0.12
CA PRO A 7 6.25 12.38 0.03
C PRO A 7 4.77 12.11 0.36
N LEU A 8 4.52 11.44 1.48
CA LEU A 8 3.15 11.19 1.96
C LEU A 8 2.38 12.50 2.17
N CYS A 9 3.07 13.58 2.57
CA CYS A 9 2.42 14.87 2.79
C CYS A 9 1.92 15.55 1.51
N SER A 10 2.56 15.35 0.35
CA SER A 10 2.10 15.95 -0.90
C SER A 10 0.91 15.22 -1.49
N LEU A 11 0.79 13.92 -1.25
CA LEU A 11 -0.34 13.11 -1.70
C LEU A 11 -1.64 13.56 -1.04
N PHE A 12 -1.61 13.91 0.25
CA PHE A 12 -2.79 14.38 0.99
C PHE A 12 -3.35 15.70 0.48
N TYR A 13 -2.49 16.61 0.02
CA TYR A 13 -2.93 17.92 -0.45
C TYR A 13 -3.61 17.88 -1.83
N TRP A 14 -3.24 16.92 -2.67
CA TRP A 14 -3.84 16.73 -3.99
C TRP A 14 -5.15 15.94 -3.95
N LEU A 15 -5.32 15.07 -2.96
CA LEU A 15 -6.47 14.17 -2.85
C LEU A 15 -7.75 14.87 -2.36
N ASP A 16 -7.63 15.99 -1.66
CA ASP A 16 -8.78 16.67 -1.06
C ASP A 16 -9.52 17.63 -2.01
N LEU A 17 -8.91 18.02 -3.13
CA LEU A 17 -9.42 19.16 -3.90
C LEU A 17 -9.92 18.88 -5.31
N ARG A 18 -9.57 17.79 -6.00
CA ARG A 18 -9.95 17.62 -7.42
C ARG A 18 -10.09 16.20 -7.97
N ALA A 19 -10.03 15.15 -7.18
CA ALA A 19 -10.21 13.79 -7.70
C ALA A 19 -11.72 13.49 -7.89
N CYS A 20 -12.10 13.23 -9.12
CA CYS A 20 -13.42 12.70 -9.43
C CYS A 20 -13.20 11.28 -10.00
N PRO A 21 -13.63 10.20 -9.31
CA PRO A 21 -14.39 10.15 -8.06
C PRO A 21 -13.55 10.48 -6.82
N PRO A 22 -14.18 11.00 -5.75
CA PRO A 22 -13.45 11.36 -4.52
C PRO A 22 -12.84 10.14 -3.84
N LEU A 23 -11.54 10.20 -3.51
CA LEU A 23 -10.83 9.10 -2.82
C LEU A 23 -11.21 8.99 -1.34
N MET A 24 -11.99 9.92 -0.82
CA MET A 24 -12.57 9.86 0.52
C MET A 24 -14.08 9.70 0.41
N PRO A 25 -14.71 8.80 1.19
CA PRO A 25 -16.15 8.62 1.19
C PRO A 25 -16.91 9.91 1.48
N VAL A 26 -18.07 10.07 0.88
CA VAL A 26 -18.94 11.25 1.10
C VAL A 26 -19.56 11.19 2.51
N SER A 27 -19.92 9.99 2.98
CA SER A 27 -20.47 9.78 4.32
C SER A 27 -19.46 10.18 5.41
N PRO A 28 -19.83 11.04 6.37
CA PRO A 28 -18.94 11.41 7.47
C PRO A 28 -18.48 10.22 8.31
N VAL A 29 -19.33 9.22 8.50
CA VAL A 29 -19.02 8.01 9.27
C VAL A 29 -17.98 7.17 8.54
N ASP A 30 -18.16 6.94 7.24
CA ASP A 30 -17.22 6.15 6.45
C ASP A 30 -15.88 6.90 6.26
N ARG A 31 -15.94 8.22 6.15
CA ARG A 31 -14.74 9.07 6.14
C ARG A 31 -13.94 8.95 7.45
N ALA A 32 -14.63 8.89 8.58
CA ALA A 32 -13.99 8.68 9.89
C ALA A 32 -13.33 7.29 9.96
N LYS A 33 -14.00 6.24 9.44
CA LYS A 33 -13.43 4.88 9.39
C LYS A 33 -12.17 4.83 8.51
N VAL A 34 -12.20 5.47 7.33
CA VAL A 34 -11.03 5.54 6.44
C VAL A 34 -9.88 6.26 7.12
N ARG A 35 -10.11 7.38 7.80
CA ARG A 35 -9.06 8.10 8.55
C ARG A 35 -8.45 7.26 9.65
N LEU A 36 -9.28 6.55 10.42
CA LEU A 36 -8.80 5.67 11.49
C LEU A 36 -7.96 4.51 10.93
N ALA A 37 -8.44 3.87 9.88
CA ALA A 37 -7.71 2.80 9.22
C ALA A 37 -6.38 3.29 8.62
N LEU A 38 -6.34 4.51 8.08
CA LEU A 38 -5.14 5.12 7.54
C LEU A 38 -4.08 5.35 8.63
N VAL A 39 -4.48 5.88 9.79
CA VAL A 39 -3.57 6.07 10.93
C VAL A 39 -2.98 4.73 11.40
N SER A 40 -3.79 3.68 11.49
CA SER A 40 -3.32 2.34 11.86
C SER A 40 -2.35 1.77 10.81
N LEU A 41 -2.68 1.93 9.53
CA LEU A 41 -1.88 1.46 8.41
C LEU A 41 -0.51 2.18 8.34
N GLU A 42 -0.49 3.50 8.58
CA GLU A 42 0.75 4.28 8.66
C GLU A 42 1.62 3.85 9.83
N ALA A 43 1.03 3.64 11.00
CA ALA A 43 1.76 3.22 12.19
C ALA A 43 2.39 1.83 12.04
N ASP A 44 1.73 0.93 11.36
CA ASP A 44 2.11 -0.47 11.26
C ASP A 44 2.82 -0.80 9.93
N ILE A 45 2.06 -0.88 8.84
CA ILE A 45 2.55 -1.38 7.55
C ILE A 45 3.51 -0.39 6.90
N VAL A 46 3.14 0.89 6.81
CA VAL A 46 3.98 1.91 6.14
C VAL A 46 5.28 2.11 6.91
N SER A 47 5.21 2.26 8.23
CA SER A 47 6.38 2.40 9.08
C SER A 47 7.34 1.20 8.95
N THR A 48 6.80 -0.03 8.92
CA THR A 48 7.61 -1.24 8.77
C THR A 48 8.23 -1.33 7.37
N ALA A 49 7.51 -0.94 6.32
CA ALA A 49 8.03 -0.91 4.95
C ALA A 49 9.18 0.10 4.78
N ILE A 50 9.03 1.29 5.37
CA ILE A 50 10.09 2.32 5.37
C ILE A 50 11.34 1.83 6.12
N GLN A 51 11.14 1.19 7.29
CA GLN A 51 12.26 0.61 8.05
C GLN A 51 12.95 -0.50 7.27
N LEU A 52 12.18 -1.35 6.59
CA LEU A 52 12.74 -2.42 5.77
C LEU A 52 13.57 -1.87 4.61
N ASP A 53 13.09 -0.84 3.93
CA ASP A 53 13.82 -0.19 2.84
C ASP A 53 15.17 0.39 3.33
N ALA A 54 15.18 1.02 4.51
CA ALA A 54 16.39 1.58 5.12
C ALA A 54 17.38 0.50 5.64
N GLU A 55 16.89 -0.68 5.99
CA GLU A 55 17.64 -1.77 6.60
C GLU A 55 18.01 -2.90 5.63
N LEU A 56 17.79 -2.71 4.32
CA LEU A 56 18.17 -3.68 3.30
C LEU A 56 19.68 -3.96 3.36
N GLY A 57 20.04 -5.24 3.35
CA GLY A 57 21.43 -5.68 3.49
C GLY A 57 21.95 -5.74 4.94
N THR A 58 21.14 -5.38 5.94
CA THR A 58 21.50 -5.47 7.35
C THR A 58 21.01 -6.77 8.01
N LYS A 59 21.45 -7.00 9.25
CA LYS A 59 20.99 -8.16 10.05
C LYS A 59 19.50 -8.09 10.41
N ASN A 60 18.90 -6.90 10.39
CA ASN A 60 17.51 -6.67 10.78
C ASN A 60 16.53 -6.96 9.64
N GLU A 61 16.98 -6.98 8.41
CA GLU A 61 16.19 -7.16 7.20
C GLU A 61 15.22 -8.34 7.29
N ASN A 62 15.72 -9.53 7.66
CA ASN A 62 14.87 -10.73 7.74
C ASN A 62 13.78 -10.64 8.81
N SER A 63 14.05 -9.94 9.91
CA SER A 63 13.05 -9.71 10.96
C SER A 63 11.93 -8.78 10.47
N LEU A 64 12.30 -7.72 9.77
CA LEU A 64 11.35 -6.75 9.19
C LEU A 64 10.52 -7.35 8.06
N ARG A 65 11.12 -8.19 7.19
CA ARG A 65 10.38 -8.96 6.18
C ARG A 65 9.30 -9.84 6.80
N LYS A 66 9.66 -10.60 7.84
CA LYS A 66 8.70 -11.46 8.55
C LYS A 66 7.61 -10.64 9.21
N LYS A 67 7.95 -9.50 9.82
CA LYS A 67 7.00 -8.59 10.44
C LYS A 67 6.01 -8.05 9.41
N LEU A 68 6.49 -7.52 8.28
CA LEU A 68 5.64 -6.99 7.21
C LEU A 68 4.72 -8.08 6.63
N LYS A 69 5.26 -9.26 6.35
CA LYS A 69 4.47 -10.40 5.87
C LYS A 69 3.39 -10.83 6.88
N SER A 70 3.71 -10.84 8.17
CA SER A 70 2.75 -11.15 9.24
C SER A 70 1.61 -10.13 9.30
N MET A 71 1.91 -8.84 9.15
CA MET A 71 0.89 -7.78 9.12
C MET A 71 -0.03 -7.91 7.92
N LEU A 72 0.51 -8.20 6.73
CA LEU A 72 -0.28 -8.45 5.54
C LEU A 72 -1.18 -9.68 5.72
N ASN A 73 -0.67 -10.75 6.32
CA ASN A 73 -1.47 -11.94 6.64
C ASN A 73 -2.60 -11.64 7.63
N ALA A 74 -2.36 -10.81 8.64
CA ALA A 74 -3.39 -10.39 9.58
C ALA A 74 -4.51 -9.57 8.93
N SER A 75 -4.23 -8.98 7.77
CA SER A 75 -5.19 -8.16 7.01
C SER A 75 -5.89 -8.93 5.88
N LEU A 76 -5.69 -10.25 5.74
CA LEU A 76 -6.26 -11.05 4.64
C LEU A 76 -7.77 -10.92 4.51
N ASP A 77 -8.49 -10.86 5.63
CA ASP A 77 -9.95 -10.71 5.65
C ASP A 77 -10.39 -9.38 5.02
N LEU A 78 -9.61 -8.31 5.21
CA LEU A 78 -9.90 -7.00 4.61
C LEU A 78 -9.71 -7.03 3.09
N PHE A 79 -8.68 -7.73 2.59
CA PHE A 79 -8.43 -7.89 1.16
C PHE A 79 -9.47 -8.78 0.46
N SER A 80 -10.10 -9.70 1.19
CA SER A 80 -11.08 -10.64 0.64
C SER A 80 -12.52 -10.15 0.73
N SER A 81 -12.83 -9.26 1.69
CA SER A 81 -14.21 -8.88 2.00
C SER A 81 -14.82 -7.90 0.99
N ASN A 82 -14.00 -7.08 0.36
CA ASN A 82 -14.45 -6.03 -0.56
C ASN A 82 -13.62 -6.04 -1.85
N LYS A 83 -14.08 -5.27 -2.83
CA LYS A 83 -13.33 -5.09 -4.07
C LYS A 83 -12.00 -4.35 -3.86
N TYR A 84 -11.97 -3.37 -2.96
CA TYR A 84 -10.79 -2.67 -2.49
C TYR A 84 -10.62 -2.88 -0.99
N PHE A 85 -9.61 -2.28 -0.36
CA PHE A 85 -9.21 -2.63 1.00
C PHE A 85 -10.32 -2.47 2.06
N LEU A 86 -11.09 -1.39 1.99
CA LEU A 86 -12.19 -1.15 2.95
C LEU A 86 -13.58 -1.13 2.31
N ASN A 87 -13.67 -0.87 1.02
CA ASN A 87 -14.91 -0.61 0.31
C ASN A 87 -14.88 -1.23 -1.09
N ASP A 88 -16.01 -1.17 -1.78
CA ASP A 88 -16.11 -1.53 -3.20
C ASP A 88 -15.61 -0.41 -4.14
N GLU A 89 -15.27 0.75 -3.59
CA GLU A 89 -14.67 1.88 -4.29
C GLU A 89 -13.24 2.12 -3.83
N LEU A 90 -12.39 2.59 -4.76
CA LEU A 90 -11.01 2.96 -4.46
C LEU A 90 -10.96 4.12 -3.47
N THR A 91 -10.15 3.97 -2.43
CA THR A 91 -9.94 5.02 -1.41
C THR A 91 -8.48 5.43 -1.31
N VAL A 92 -8.20 6.46 -0.53
CA VAL A 92 -6.83 6.88 -0.22
C VAL A 92 -5.98 5.76 0.39
N ILE A 93 -6.60 4.80 1.08
CA ILE A 93 -5.88 3.65 1.66
C ILE A 93 -5.26 2.79 0.58
N ASP A 94 -6.00 2.54 -0.51
CA ASP A 94 -5.51 1.77 -1.65
C ASP A 94 -4.33 2.47 -2.32
N CYS A 95 -4.36 3.80 -2.39
CA CYS A 95 -3.25 4.61 -2.92
C CYS A 95 -1.99 4.53 -2.03
N VAL A 96 -2.15 4.36 -0.73
CA VAL A 96 -1.02 4.18 0.22
C VAL A 96 -0.48 2.75 0.20
N LEU A 97 -1.37 1.76 0.08
CA LEU A 97 -0.98 0.35 0.02
C LEU A 97 -0.31 -0.05 -1.30
N ALA A 98 -0.78 0.48 -2.42
CA ALA A 98 -0.32 0.08 -3.74
C ALA A 98 1.20 0.17 -3.92
N PRO A 99 1.90 1.27 -3.56
CA PRO A 99 3.36 1.35 -3.67
C PRO A 99 4.10 0.34 -2.80
N ILE A 100 3.55 0.01 -1.64
CA ILE A 100 4.16 -0.97 -0.72
C ILE A 100 4.04 -2.37 -1.30
N LEU A 101 2.85 -2.71 -1.79
CA LEU A 101 2.58 -4.01 -2.42
C LEU A 101 3.37 -4.18 -3.72
N TRP A 102 3.55 -3.10 -4.49
CA TRP A 102 4.40 -3.08 -5.68
C TRP A 102 5.85 -3.46 -5.36
N ARG A 103 6.37 -3.00 -4.22
CA ARG A 103 7.75 -3.23 -3.78
C ARG A 103 7.97 -4.55 -3.02
N LEU A 104 6.95 -5.39 -2.83
CA LEU A 104 7.11 -6.66 -2.09
C LEU A 104 8.18 -7.57 -2.71
N GLU A 105 8.23 -7.65 -4.02
CA GLU A 105 9.23 -8.46 -4.72
C GLU A 105 10.63 -7.88 -4.52
N TYR A 106 10.80 -6.59 -4.63
CA TYR A 106 12.05 -5.87 -4.32
C TYR A 106 12.49 -6.11 -2.87
N PHE A 107 11.56 -6.16 -1.92
CA PHE A 107 11.85 -6.53 -0.53
C PHE A 107 12.14 -8.03 -0.33
N GLY A 108 12.05 -8.85 -1.37
CA GLY A 108 12.23 -10.29 -1.29
C GLY A 108 11.10 -11.01 -0.53
N ILE A 109 9.90 -10.43 -0.52
CA ILE A 109 8.70 -11.01 0.08
C ILE A 109 7.86 -11.66 -1.01
N SER A 110 7.84 -12.99 -1.06
CA SER A 110 6.97 -13.74 -1.94
C SER A 110 5.64 -14.07 -1.26
N LEU A 111 4.55 -13.88 -2.00
CA LEU A 111 3.21 -14.28 -1.60
C LEU A 111 2.94 -15.70 -2.07
N GLY A 112 2.46 -16.54 -1.16
CA GLY A 112 2.08 -17.92 -1.45
C GLY A 112 0.59 -18.05 -1.78
N LYS A 113 0.15 -19.30 -1.97
CA LYS A 113 -1.26 -19.60 -2.28
C LYS A 113 -2.23 -19.16 -1.18
N GLU A 114 -1.76 -19.09 0.06
CA GLU A 114 -2.55 -18.63 1.21
C GLU A 114 -2.88 -17.13 1.13
N GLN A 115 -2.03 -16.34 0.44
CA GLN A 115 -2.22 -14.92 0.25
C GLN A 115 -2.89 -14.56 -1.09
N LYS A 116 -3.69 -15.48 -1.65
CA LYS A 116 -4.38 -15.27 -2.93
C LYS A 116 -5.24 -14.00 -2.93
N ALA A 117 -5.90 -13.68 -1.82
CA ALA A 117 -6.69 -12.46 -1.70
C ALA A 117 -5.87 -11.18 -1.91
N ILE A 118 -4.62 -11.16 -1.43
CA ILE A 118 -3.71 -10.03 -1.65
C ILE A 118 -3.28 -9.98 -3.12
N THR A 119 -2.96 -11.11 -3.73
CA THR A 119 -2.57 -11.17 -5.15
C THR A 119 -3.71 -10.71 -6.06
N ASP A 120 -4.93 -11.19 -5.82
CA ASP A 120 -6.12 -10.77 -6.59
C ASP A 120 -6.41 -9.27 -6.43
N TYR A 121 -6.16 -8.72 -5.23
CA TYR A 121 -6.26 -7.28 -4.98
C TYR A 121 -5.16 -6.50 -5.74
N MET A 122 -3.92 -6.98 -5.69
CA MET A 122 -2.79 -6.38 -6.42
C MET A 122 -3.08 -6.32 -7.92
N GLU A 123 -3.58 -7.41 -8.51
CA GLU A 123 -3.95 -7.44 -9.93
C GLU A 123 -5.01 -6.38 -10.26
N ARG A 124 -6.03 -6.21 -9.41
CA ARG A 124 -7.07 -5.19 -9.61
C ARG A 124 -6.55 -3.77 -9.54
N VAL A 125 -5.66 -3.48 -8.58
CA VAL A 125 -5.11 -2.14 -8.39
C VAL A 125 -4.07 -1.82 -9.46
N PHE A 126 -3.17 -2.75 -9.73
CA PHE A 126 -2.05 -2.54 -10.66
C PHE A 126 -2.48 -2.50 -12.14
N SER A 127 -3.58 -3.17 -12.50
CA SER A 127 -4.15 -3.09 -13.85
C SER A 127 -4.80 -1.75 -14.18
N ARG A 128 -4.93 -0.85 -13.21
CA ARG A 128 -5.50 0.49 -13.46
C ARG A 128 -4.51 1.35 -14.24
N GLU A 129 -4.98 1.98 -15.31
CA GLU A 129 -4.19 2.92 -16.11
C GLU A 129 -3.56 4.02 -15.26
N THR A 130 -4.36 4.60 -14.33
CA THR A 130 -3.87 5.63 -13.40
C THR A 130 -2.74 5.17 -12.49
N PHE A 131 -2.69 3.88 -12.14
CA PHE A 131 -1.58 3.33 -11.38
C PHE A 131 -0.34 3.19 -12.27
N GLN A 132 -0.49 2.64 -13.46
CA GLN A 132 0.60 2.47 -14.42
C GLN A 132 1.24 3.81 -14.79
N ASP A 133 0.43 4.83 -15.05
CA ASP A 133 0.88 6.19 -15.37
C ASP A 133 1.60 6.88 -14.18
N SER A 134 1.42 6.38 -12.95
CA SER A 134 2.05 6.95 -11.76
C SER A 134 3.43 6.37 -11.45
N LEU A 135 3.81 5.27 -12.11
CA LEU A 135 5.10 4.62 -11.88
C LEU A 135 6.24 5.47 -12.44
N SER A 136 7.32 5.57 -11.67
CA SER A 136 8.59 6.12 -12.15
C SER A 136 9.38 5.04 -12.91
N GLU A 137 10.35 5.45 -13.73
CA GLU A 137 11.25 4.53 -14.44
C GLU A 137 11.92 3.54 -13.47
N ASP A 138 12.38 4.00 -12.32
CA ASP A 138 13.00 3.16 -11.28
C ASP A 138 12.00 2.12 -10.71
N GLU A 139 10.72 2.48 -10.58
CA GLU A 139 9.67 1.57 -10.08
C GLU A 139 9.25 0.54 -11.13
N GLU A 140 9.26 0.88 -12.39
CA GLU A 140 9.05 -0.08 -13.49
C GLU A 140 10.20 -1.10 -13.54
N GLU A 141 11.45 -0.67 -13.38
CA GLU A 141 12.62 -1.54 -13.36
C GLU A 141 12.65 -2.54 -12.21
N MET A 142 11.95 -2.27 -11.10
CA MET A 142 11.85 -3.21 -9.97
C MET A 142 11.15 -4.53 -10.31
N HIS A 143 10.44 -4.60 -11.42
CA HIS A 143 9.69 -5.78 -11.89
C HIS A 143 10.27 -6.40 -13.18
N LEU A 144 11.44 -5.95 -13.63
CA LEU A 144 12.18 -6.53 -14.75
C LEU A 144 13.21 -7.56 -14.25
#